data_c52142c98b81694fa1bffc44e8d76261
#
_entry.id   c52142c98b81694fa1bffc44e8d76261
#
_cell.length_a   1.000
_cell.length_b   1.000
_cell.length_c   1.000
_cell.angle_alpha   90.00
_cell.angle_beta   90.00
_cell.angle_gamma   90.00
#
_symmetry.space_group_name_H-M   'P 1'
#
loop_
_entity.id
_entity.type
_entity.pdbx_description
1 polymer ?
#
loop_
_entity_poly.entity_id
_entity_poly.type
_entity_poly.pdbx_seq_one_letter_code
_entity_poly.pdbx_strand_id
1 'polypeptide(L)'
;TKAISPILCDKIIEDGLNRNLQEGHTGNIAPRNSKELENTQETRKSFISWIPDLWLKNELKPYTDLANKKAGWNFDICDSEQIQFTKYGINQHYNWHTDNGADVYQHGQYKGMIRKLSIIVSLSDPNDYEGGNLEFDFKNYNPDAPQQKHKCMEILPKGSVILFPSYTWHRVTPVTEGTRYSLVQWNLGYGYR
;
A
#
# COMPACT_ATOMS: atom_id res chain seq x y z
N THR A 1 -16.31 2.58 2.86
CA THR A 1 -17.25 3.26 1.93
C THR A 1 -16.60 3.39 0.57
N LYS A 2 -17.38 3.15 -0.51
CA LYS A 2 -16.94 3.35 -1.89
C LYS A 2 -16.61 4.84 -2.08
N ALA A 3 -15.32 5.18 -1.97
CA ALA A 3 -14.83 6.54 -2.08
C ALA A 3 -14.52 6.90 -3.54
N ILE A 4 -14.02 5.91 -4.31
CA ILE A 4 -13.69 6.05 -5.73
C ILE A 4 -14.77 5.32 -6.55
N SER A 5 -15.24 5.96 -7.63
CA SER A 5 -16.28 5.34 -8.47
C SER A 5 -15.75 4.08 -9.18
N PRO A 6 -16.58 3.04 -9.39
CA PRO A 6 -16.16 1.84 -10.13
C PRO A 6 -15.61 2.15 -11.52
N ILE A 7 -16.21 3.10 -12.23
CA ILE A 7 -15.76 3.55 -13.57
C ILE A 7 -14.35 4.12 -13.50
N LEU A 8 -14.04 4.89 -12.45
CA LEU A 8 -12.71 5.45 -12.28
C LEU A 8 -11.71 4.35 -11.89
N CYS A 9 -12.11 3.36 -11.09
CA CYS A 9 -11.27 2.19 -10.80
C CYS A 9 -10.88 1.44 -12.08
N ASP A 10 -11.82 1.23 -13.02
CA ASP A 10 -11.56 0.55 -14.29
C ASP A 10 -10.57 1.33 -15.16
N LYS A 11 -10.72 2.66 -15.25
CA LYS A 11 -9.77 3.52 -15.96
C LYS A 11 -8.37 3.48 -15.34
N ILE A 12 -8.27 3.45 -14.02
CA ILE A 12 -6.99 3.34 -13.32
C ILE A 12 -6.35 1.98 -13.56
N ILE A 13 -7.14 0.89 -13.61
CA ILE A 13 -6.62 -0.45 -13.96
C ILE A 13 -6.07 -0.45 -15.38
N GLU A 14 -6.83 0.07 -16.34
CA GLU A 14 -6.38 0.18 -17.74
C GLU A 14 -5.09 0.99 -17.87
N ASP A 15 -5.04 2.17 -17.26
CA ASP A 15 -3.84 3.01 -17.26
C ASP A 15 -2.65 2.30 -16.62
N GLY A 16 -2.84 1.71 -15.43
CA GLY A 16 -1.78 1.00 -14.72
C GLY A 16 -1.22 -0.20 -15.47
N LEU A 17 -2.07 -0.94 -16.20
CA LEU A 17 -1.68 -2.07 -17.05
C LEU A 17 -0.94 -1.63 -18.32
N ASN A 18 -1.28 -0.47 -18.88
CA ASN A 18 -0.64 0.09 -20.08
C ASN A 18 0.73 0.74 -19.78
N ARG A 19 1.05 0.98 -18.50
CA ARG A 19 2.36 1.46 -18.08
C ARG A 19 3.38 0.32 -18.02
N ASN A 20 4.67 0.68 -17.88
CA ASN A 20 5.74 -0.32 -17.73
C ASN A 20 5.58 -1.07 -16.39
N LEU A 21 4.97 -2.25 -16.44
CA LEU A 21 4.86 -3.17 -15.32
C LEU A 21 6.21 -3.83 -15.04
N GLN A 22 6.66 -3.74 -13.79
CA GLN A 22 7.89 -4.36 -13.30
C GLN A 22 7.62 -5.20 -12.06
N GLU A 23 8.50 -6.15 -11.75
CA GLU A 23 8.40 -6.88 -10.49
C GLU A 23 8.50 -5.93 -9.30
N GLY A 24 7.61 -6.12 -8.31
CA GLY A 24 7.63 -5.34 -7.08
C GLY A 24 8.71 -5.87 -6.14
N HIS A 25 9.62 -5.00 -5.76
CA HIS A 25 10.68 -5.30 -4.79
C HIS A 25 10.42 -4.61 -3.45
N THR A 26 11.04 -5.13 -2.39
CA THR A 26 11.09 -4.49 -1.08
C THR A 26 12.38 -3.67 -0.96
N GLY A 27 12.26 -2.42 -0.51
CA GLY A 27 13.37 -1.49 -0.45
C GLY A 27 13.66 -0.78 -1.77
N ASN A 28 14.64 0.12 -1.74
CA ASN A 28 14.98 0.99 -2.88
C ASN A 28 16.04 0.40 -3.81
N ILE A 29 16.44 -0.85 -3.61
CA ILE A 29 17.54 -1.48 -4.34
C ILE A 29 17.05 -2.79 -4.95
N ALA A 30 17.22 -2.94 -6.27
CA ALA A 30 16.96 -4.21 -6.94
C ALA A 30 17.90 -5.30 -6.41
N PRO A 31 17.45 -6.57 -6.32
CA PRO A 31 18.27 -7.69 -5.89
C PRO A 31 19.55 -7.81 -6.72
N ARG A 32 20.68 -8.03 -6.07
CA ARG A 32 22.00 -8.08 -6.70
C ARG A 32 22.44 -9.49 -7.07
N ASN A 33 21.79 -10.50 -6.50
CA ASN A 33 22.09 -11.92 -6.70
C ASN A 33 20.86 -12.80 -6.48
N SER A 34 20.96 -14.09 -6.84
CA SER A 34 19.87 -15.06 -6.78
C SER A 34 19.29 -15.21 -5.37
N LYS A 35 20.10 -15.17 -4.32
CA LYS A 35 19.66 -15.33 -2.93
C LYS A 35 18.88 -14.11 -2.44
N GLU A 36 19.32 -12.91 -2.82
CA GLU A 36 18.56 -11.67 -2.53
C GLU A 36 17.23 -11.68 -3.29
N LEU A 37 17.22 -12.17 -4.53
CA LEU A 37 15.99 -12.30 -5.32
C LEU A 37 15.01 -13.28 -4.68
N GLU A 38 15.48 -14.46 -4.24
CA GLU A 38 14.64 -15.42 -3.51
C GLU A 38 14.07 -14.81 -2.24
N ASN A 39 14.88 -14.18 -1.39
CA ASN A 39 14.43 -13.51 -0.17
C ASN A 39 13.40 -12.40 -0.48
N THR A 40 13.60 -11.66 -1.57
CA THR A 40 12.67 -10.62 -1.99
C THR A 40 11.35 -11.23 -2.44
N GLN A 41 11.37 -12.34 -3.20
CA GLN A 41 10.18 -13.04 -3.67
C GLN A 41 9.43 -13.75 -2.53
N GLU A 42 10.11 -14.21 -1.49
CA GLU A 42 9.48 -14.70 -0.25
C GLU A 42 8.73 -13.58 0.48
N THR A 43 9.28 -12.37 0.47
CA THR A 43 8.66 -11.20 1.11
C THR A 43 7.57 -10.60 0.24
N ARG A 44 7.83 -10.44 -1.06
CA ARG A 44 6.91 -9.81 -2.00
C ARG A 44 6.97 -10.47 -3.38
N LYS A 45 5.83 -10.85 -3.88
CA LYS A 45 5.63 -11.29 -5.26
C LYS A 45 4.44 -10.54 -5.85
N SER A 46 4.70 -9.58 -6.72
CA SER A 46 3.66 -8.73 -7.34
C SER A 46 4.24 -8.03 -8.56
N PHE A 47 3.38 -7.46 -9.39
CA PHE A 47 3.79 -6.51 -10.42
C PHE A 47 3.33 -5.11 -10.05
N ILE A 48 4.16 -4.11 -10.34
CA ILE A 48 3.86 -2.71 -10.05
C ILE A 48 4.12 -1.83 -11.26
N SER A 49 3.39 -0.73 -11.33
CA SER A 49 3.74 0.43 -12.15
C SER A 49 3.53 1.73 -11.36
N TRP A 50 4.16 2.80 -11.80
CA TRP A 50 4.12 4.08 -11.12
C TRP A 50 3.25 5.07 -11.89
N ILE A 51 2.33 5.71 -11.18
CA ILE A 51 1.43 6.73 -11.71
C ILE A 51 1.87 8.10 -11.17
N PRO A 52 2.52 8.94 -11.98
CA PRO A 52 3.00 10.24 -11.53
C PRO A 52 1.92 11.33 -11.55
N ASP A 53 0.70 10.99 -11.97
CA ASP A 53 -0.35 11.93 -12.32
C ASP A 53 -0.86 12.72 -11.11
N LEU A 54 -0.70 14.03 -11.16
CA LEU A 54 -1.07 14.95 -10.09
C LEU A 54 -2.60 14.93 -9.80
N TRP A 55 -3.41 14.69 -10.82
CA TRP A 55 -4.87 14.66 -10.63
C TRP A 55 -5.28 13.54 -9.66
N LEU A 56 -4.64 12.37 -9.75
CA LEU A 56 -4.95 11.24 -8.88
C LEU A 56 -4.48 11.49 -7.43
N LYS A 57 -3.33 12.15 -7.26
CA LYS A 57 -2.89 12.62 -5.94
C LYS A 57 -3.91 13.60 -5.32
N ASN A 58 -4.41 14.53 -6.12
CA ASN A 58 -5.43 15.49 -5.68
C ASN A 58 -6.76 14.82 -5.33
N GLU A 59 -7.15 13.76 -6.05
CA GLU A 59 -8.34 12.95 -5.74
C GLU A 59 -8.21 12.24 -4.38
N LEU A 60 -7.01 11.76 -4.04
CA LEU A 60 -6.77 11.03 -2.79
C LEU A 60 -6.50 11.94 -1.58
N LYS A 61 -6.02 13.17 -1.79
CA LYS A 61 -5.65 14.09 -0.71
C LYS A 61 -6.77 14.38 0.30
N PRO A 62 -8.03 14.65 -0.10
CA PRO A 62 -9.11 14.91 0.86
C PRO A 62 -9.36 13.76 1.83
N TYR A 63 -9.17 12.50 1.39
CA TYR A 63 -9.30 11.33 2.26
C TYR A 63 -8.16 11.27 3.27
N THR A 64 -6.93 11.61 2.84
CA THR A 64 -5.76 11.68 3.73
C THR A 64 -5.97 12.73 4.82
N ASP A 65 -6.34 13.95 4.45
CA ASP A 65 -6.55 15.07 5.38
C ASP A 65 -7.67 14.74 6.39
N LEU A 66 -8.79 14.19 5.88
CA LEU A 66 -9.93 13.83 6.71
C LEU A 66 -9.60 12.73 7.71
N ALA A 67 -8.94 11.65 7.25
CA ALA A 67 -8.57 10.52 8.11
C ALA A 67 -7.54 10.95 9.16
N ASN A 68 -6.51 11.68 8.77
CA ASN A 68 -5.48 12.21 9.67
C ASN A 68 -6.09 13.00 10.83
N LYS A 69 -7.06 13.86 10.51
CA LYS A 69 -7.79 14.66 11.51
C LYS A 69 -8.75 13.81 12.35
N LYS A 70 -9.61 12.99 11.71
CA LYS A 70 -10.67 12.24 12.41
C LYS A 70 -10.12 11.14 13.32
N ALA A 71 -9.03 10.49 12.92
CA ALA A 71 -8.38 9.48 13.73
C ALA A 71 -7.49 10.05 14.84
N GLY A 72 -7.34 11.38 14.89
CA GLY A 72 -6.52 12.06 15.89
C GLY A 72 -5.02 11.85 15.71
N TRP A 73 -4.58 11.37 14.54
CA TRP A 73 -3.13 11.17 14.29
C TRP A 73 -2.39 12.49 14.21
N ASN A 74 -3.01 13.50 13.57
CA ASN A 74 -2.49 14.87 13.46
C ASN A 74 -1.03 14.91 12.97
N PHE A 75 -0.67 14.00 12.06
CA PHE A 75 0.65 14.00 11.43
C PHE A 75 0.82 15.23 10.55
N ASP A 76 1.98 15.85 10.65
CA ASP A 76 2.40 16.91 9.73
C ASP A 76 2.79 16.26 8.39
N ILE A 77 1.90 16.36 7.40
CA ILE A 77 2.08 15.82 6.06
C ILE A 77 2.54 16.93 5.13
N CYS A 78 3.73 16.78 4.56
CA CYS A 78 4.37 17.79 3.69
C CYS A 78 4.31 17.43 2.22
N ASP A 79 4.35 16.13 1.87
CA ASP A 79 4.42 15.66 0.49
C ASP A 79 3.83 14.25 0.36
N SER A 80 3.80 13.72 -0.85
CA SER A 80 3.43 12.33 -1.13
C SER A 80 4.27 11.76 -2.26
N GLU A 81 4.59 10.48 -2.17
CA GLU A 81 5.27 9.76 -3.24
C GLU A 81 4.40 9.61 -4.49
N GLN A 82 4.99 9.14 -5.59
CA GLN A 82 4.22 8.68 -6.74
C GLN A 82 3.29 7.55 -6.32
N ILE A 83 2.13 7.47 -6.96
CA ILE A 83 1.16 6.43 -6.66
C ILE A 83 1.63 5.13 -7.30
N GLN A 84 1.68 4.06 -6.51
CA GLN A 84 1.98 2.72 -6.98
C GLN A 84 0.69 1.99 -7.36
N PHE A 85 0.55 1.65 -8.63
CA PHE A 85 -0.41 0.63 -9.06
C PHE A 85 0.20 -0.73 -8.80
N THR A 86 -0.59 -1.66 -8.24
CA THR A 86 -0.13 -3.01 -7.91
C THR A 86 -1.09 -4.05 -8.45
N LYS A 87 -0.53 -5.06 -9.14
CA LYS A 87 -1.21 -6.25 -9.63
C LYS A 87 -0.72 -7.47 -8.86
N TYR A 88 -1.67 -8.24 -8.31
CA TYR A 88 -1.44 -9.55 -7.71
C TYR A 88 -2.20 -10.60 -8.51
N GLY A 89 -1.49 -11.49 -9.21
CA GLY A 89 -2.03 -12.70 -9.81
C GLY A 89 -1.94 -13.89 -8.86
N ILE A 90 -2.25 -15.10 -9.35
CA ILE A 90 -2.25 -16.33 -8.55
C ILE A 90 -0.87 -16.55 -7.88
N ASN A 91 -0.90 -16.91 -6.59
CA ASN A 91 0.27 -17.10 -5.72
C ASN A 91 1.10 -15.83 -5.48
N GLN A 92 0.62 -14.67 -5.91
CA GLN A 92 1.26 -13.40 -5.62
C GLN A 92 0.76 -12.82 -4.29
N HIS A 93 1.67 -12.15 -3.57
CA HIS A 93 1.46 -11.71 -2.19
C HIS A 93 2.43 -10.60 -1.81
N TYR A 94 2.22 -10.02 -0.64
CA TYR A 94 3.18 -9.18 0.06
C TYR A 94 3.12 -9.52 1.55
N ASN A 95 4.16 -10.14 2.07
CA ASN A 95 4.19 -10.67 3.44
C ASN A 95 4.24 -9.53 4.47
N TRP A 96 4.26 -9.87 5.75
CA TRP A 96 4.25 -8.93 6.86
C TRP A 96 5.36 -7.88 6.75
N HIS A 97 4.97 -6.60 6.72
CA HIS A 97 5.87 -5.45 6.64
C HIS A 97 5.23 -4.21 7.24
N THR A 98 6.04 -3.18 7.41
CA THR A 98 5.60 -1.80 7.61
C THR A 98 6.03 -0.97 6.42
N ASP A 99 5.30 0.08 6.10
CA ASP A 99 5.61 0.96 4.95
C ASP A 99 6.69 1.99 5.28
N ASN A 100 6.80 2.40 6.56
CA ASN A 100 7.88 3.29 6.97
C ASN A 100 9.21 2.52 7.03
N GLY A 101 10.26 3.13 6.52
CA GLY A 101 11.62 2.63 6.75
C GLY A 101 12.06 2.84 8.20
N ALA A 102 13.19 2.24 8.58
CA ALA A 102 13.83 2.48 9.89
C ALA A 102 14.30 3.94 10.03
N ASP A 103 14.72 4.54 8.91
CA ASP A 103 15.30 5.87 8.85
C ASP A 103 14.53 6.80 7.90
N VAL A 104 14.75 8.10 8.06
CA VAL A 104 14.28 9.10 7.10
C VAL A 104 15.03 8.98 5.77
N TYR A 105 14.44 9.45 4.69
CA TYR A 105 15.12 9.53 3.40
C TYR A 105 16.39 10.37 3.50
N GLN A 106 17.53 9.80 3.08
CA GLN A 106 18.84 10.44 3.20
C GLN A 106 19.14 11.39 2.04
N HIS A 107 18.50 11.16 0.87
CA HIS A 107 18.79 11.85 -0.38
C HIS A 107 17.53 12.21 -1.17
N GLY A 108 17.68 13.01 -2.20
CA GLY A 108 16.61 13.39 -3.13
C GLY A 108 15.60 14.38 -2.56
N GLN A 109 14.48 14.52 -3.26
CA GLN A 109 13.42 15.50 -2.93
C GLN A 109 12.77 15.25 -1.57
N TYR A 110 12.79 14.02 -1.05
CA TYR A 110 12.19 13.62 0.22
C TYR A 110 13.18 13.60 1.38
N LYS A 111 14.39 14.16 1.21
CA LYS A 111 15.44 14.16 2.26
C LYS A 111 14.89 14.67 3.58
N GLY A 112 15.13 13.91 4.67
CA GLY A 112 14.67 14.23 6.02
C GLY A 112 13.21 13.83 6.31
N MET A 113 12.47 13.38 5.31
CA MET A 113 11.09 12.91 5.48
C MET A 113 11.04 11.40 5.71
N ILE A 114 9.91 10.94 6.25
CA ILE A 114 9.55 9.53 6.43
C ILE A 114 8.09 9.34 6.05
N ARG A 115 7.69 8.14 5.64
CA ARG A 115 6.28 7.80 5.40
C ARG A 115 5.50 7.85 6.71
N LYS A 116 4.44 8.66 6.76
CA LYS A 116 3.58 8.86 7.93
C LYS A 116 2.25 8.11 7.79
N LEU A 117 1.60 8.27 6.64
CA LEU A 117 0.31 7.65 6.36
C LEU A 117 0.37 6.92 5.03
N SER A 118 -0.11 5.68 5.05
CA SER A 118 -0.34 4.86 3.86
C SER A 118 -1.83 4.90 3.51
N ILE A 119 -2.12 5.06 2.22
CA ILE A 119 -3.47 4.96 1.66
C ILE A 119 -3.49 3.81 0.66
N ILE A 120 -4.47 2.93 0.79
CA ILE A 120 -4.73 1.84 -0.16
C ILE A 120 -6.12 2.03 -0.75
N VAL A 121 -6.22 1.90 -2.07
CA VAL A 121 -7.49 1.87 -2.81
C VAL A 121 -7.68 0.48 -3.41
N SER A 122 -8.84 -0.16 -3.13
CA SER A 122 -9.24 -1.39 -3.81
C SER A 122 -9.78 -1.07 -5.20
N LEU A 123 -9.16 -1.62 -6.23
CA LEU A 123 -9.59 -1.39 -7.62
C LEU A 123 -10.41 -2.57 -8.18
N SER A 124 -10.23 -3.79 -7.66
CA SER A 124 -10.94 -4.99 -8.09
C SER A 124 -12.32 -5.11 -7.46
N ASP A 125 -13.26 -5.73 -8.19
CA ASP A 125 -14.47 -6.26 -7.57
C ASP A 125 -14.10 -7.48 -6.71
N PRO A 126 -14.66 -7.64 -5.51
CA PRO A 126 -14.36 -8.78 -4.64
C PRO A 126 -14.79 -10.14 -5.24
N ASN A 127 -15.64 -10.15 -6.28
CA ASN A 127 -16.04 -11.37 -6.98
C ASN A 127 -15.06 -11.79 -8.08
N ASP A 128 -14.08 -10.94 -8.42
CA ASP A 128 -13.12 -11.19 -9.51
C ASP A 128 -11.87 -11.95 -9.02
N TYR A 129 -11.73 -12.18 -7.70
CA TYR A 129 -10.56 -12.85 -7.13
C TYR A 129 -10.85 -13.49 -5.77
N GLU A 130 -10.05 -14.50 -5.43
CA GLU A 130 -10.01 -15.10 -4.09
C GLU A 130 -8.62 -14.93 -3.44
N GLY A 131 -8.58 -14.97 -2.12
CA GLY A 131 -7.35 -14.67 -1.38
C GLY A 131 -7.02 -13.19 -1.40
N GLY A 132 -5.75 -12.82 -1.53
CA GLY A 132 -5.31 -11.43 -1.64
C GLY A 132 -5.80 -10.51 -0.51
N ASN A 133 -6.07 -11.07 0.67
CA ASN A 133 -6.64 -10.31 1.80
C ASN A 133 -5.63 -9.32 2.35
N LEU A 134 -6.06 -8.07 2.55
CA LEU A 134 -5.33 -7.13 3.37
C LEU A 134 -5.55 -7.48 4.85
N GLU A 135 -4.47 -7.74 5.55
CA GLU A 135 -4.50 -8.07 6.98
C GLU A 135 -3.57 -7.13 7.75
N PHE A 136 -4.00 -6.75 8.96
CA PHE A 136 -3.23 -5.96 9.92
C PHE A 136 -2.83 -6.81 11.12
N ASP A 137 -1.67 -6.52 11.70
CA ASP A 137 -1.24 -7.03 13.00
C ASP A 137 -1.11 -5.85 13.97
N PHE A 138 -2.13 -5.65 14.79
CA PHE A 138 -2.12 -4.68 15.87
C PHE A 138 -1.38 -5.29 17.07
N LYS A 139 -0.05 -5.36 16.96
CA LYS A 139 0.81 -5.98 17.97
C LYS A 139 0.47 -5.48 19.37
N ASN A 140 0.13 -6.43 20.22
CA ASN A 140 -0.02 -6.15 21.63
C ASN A 140 1.37 -6.14 22.29
N TYR A 141 1.70 -5.10 23.04
CA TYR A 141 2.97 -5.01 23.78
C TYR A 141 3.02 -5.99 24.97
N ASN A 142 1.89 -6.56 25.36
CA ASN A 142 1.86 -7.66 26.33
C ASN A 142 2.18 -8.96 25.60
N PRO A 143 3.35 -9.61 25.87
CA PRO A 143 3.74 -10.85 25.18
C PRO A 143 2.79 -12.03 25.46
N ASP A 144 2.03 -11.97 26.57
CA ASP A 144 1.08 -13.01 26.96
C ASP A 144 -0.31 -12.82 26.35
N ALA A 145 -0.55 -11.67 25.69
CA ALA A 145 -1.83 -11.41 25.06
C ALA A 145 -1.91 -12.00 23.65
N PRO A 146 -3.10 -12.47 23.22
CA PRO A 146 -3.30 -12.94 21.85
C PRO A 146 -2.93 -11.87 20.83
N GLN A 147 -2.23 -12.26 19.76
CA GLN A 147 -1.96 -11.37 18.62
C GLN A 147 -3.28 -10.92 18.01
N GLN A 148 -3.46 -9.62 17.88
CA GLN A 148 -4.66 -9.01 17.28
C GLN A 148 -4.47 -8.87 15.77
N LYS A 149 -4.62 -9.98 15.05
CA LYS A 149 -4.66 -9.97 13.59
C LYS A 149 -6.06 -9.64 13.10
N HIS A 150 -6.16 -8.69 12.21
CA HIS A 150 -7.41 -8.24 11.62
C HIS A 150 -7.39 -8.39 10.10
N LYS A 151 -8.33 -9.16 9.55
CA LYS A 151 -8.61 -9.18 8.11
C LYS A 151 -9.50 -7.97 7.79
N CYS A 152 -8.99 -7.07 6.95
CA CYS A 152 -9.72 -5.85 6.60
C CYS A 152 -10.82 -6.15 5.58
N MET A 153 -12.04 -6.36 6.06
CA MET A 153 -13.20 -6.59 5.20
C MET A 153 -13.71 -5.30 4.55
N GLU A 154 -13.42 -4.16 5.18
CA GLU A 154 -13.86 -2.83 4.76
C GLU A 154 -13.26 -2.37 3.43
N ILE A 155 -12.10 -2.94 3.05
CA ILE A 155 -11.42 -2.64 1.78
C ILE A 155 -12.00 -3.44 0.60
N LEU A 156 -12.76 -4.51 0.83
CA LEU A 156 -13.20 -5.43 -0.23
C LEU A 156 -14.06 -4.77 -1.31
N PRO A 157 -15.05 -3.90 -1.01
CA PRO A 157 -15.82 -3.28 -2.08
C PRO A 157 -14.92 -2.45 -3.01
N LYS A 158 -15.08 -2.64 -4.33
CA LYS A 158 -14.40 -1.86 -5.36
C LYS A 158 -14.56 -0.35 -5.14
N GLY A 159 -13.45 0.38 -5.17
CA GLY A 159 -13.40 1.82 -4.90
C GLY A 159 -13.33 2.17 -3.41
N SER A 160 -13.21 1.17 -2.52
CA SER A 160 -12.96 1.44 -1.10
C SER A 160 -11.55 1.96 -0.86
N VAL A 161 -11.46 2.88 0.09
CA VAL A 161 -10.20 3.50 0.52
C VAL A 161 -9.98 3.22 2.00
N ILE A 162 -8.78 2.80 2.36
CA ILE A 162 -8.34 2.65 3.73
C ILE A 162 -7.04 3.43 3.95
N LEU A 163 -6.95 4.05 5.13
CA LEU A 163 -5.76 4.78 5.57
C LEU A 163 -5.31 4.26 6.93
N PHE A 164 -4.01 4.19 7.10
CA PHE A 164 -3.40 3.77 8.37
C PHE A 164 -2.01 4.38 8.51
N PRO A 165 -1.50 4.52 9.76
CA PRO A 165 -0.12 4.93 10.00
C PRO A 165 0.86 3.97 9.34
N SER A 166 1.86 4.51 8.62
CA SER A 166 2.78 3.69 7.82
C SER A 166 3.63 2.72 8.65
N TYR A 167 3.70 2.88 9.96
CA TYR A 167 4.35 1.94 10.89
C TYR A 167 3.46 0.74 11.28
N THR A 168 2.21 0.69 10.84
CA THR A 168 1.29 -0.42 11.12
C THR A 168 1.70 -1.66 10.32
N TRP A 169 1.91 -2.77 11.03
CA TRP A 169 2.20 -4.06 10.39
C TRP A 169 1.00 -4.55 9.60
N HIS A 170 1.27 -4.87 8.34
CA HIS A 170 0.22 -5.38 7.44
C HIS A 170 0.80 -6.32 6.40
N ARG A 171 -0.08 -7.06 5.73
CA ARG A 171 0.27 -7.94 4.61
C ARG A 171 -0.86 -8.04 3.59
N VAL A 172 -0.52 -8.52 2.40
CA VAL A 172 -1.48 -9.06 1.42
C VAL A 172 -1.25 -10.55 1.33
N THR A 173 -2.26 -11.37 1.68
CA THR A 173 -2.16 -12.83 1.57
C THR A 173 -2.06 -13.25 0.11
N PRO A 174 -1.59 -14.48 -0.20
CA PRO A 174 -1.59 -14.97 -1.57
C PRO A 174 -2.98 -14.91 -2.21
N VAL A 175 -3.02 -14.46 -3.46
CA VAL A 175 -4.21 -14.60 -4.32
C VAL A 175 -4.30 -16.06 -4.74
N THR A 176 -5.46 -16.68 -4.55
CA THR A 176 -5.71 -18.09 -4.87
C THR A 176 -6.44 -18.28 -6.18
N GLU A 177 -7.24 -17.30 -6.58
CA GLU A 177 -7.95 -17.27 -7.86
C GLU A 177 -8.05 -15.84 -8.39
N GLY A 178 -8.08 -15.66 -9.71
CA GLY A 178 -8.26 -14.37 -10.36
C GLY A 178 -7.06 -13.42 -10.24
N THR A 179 -7.35 -12.12 -10.24
CA THR A 179 -6.34 -11.06 -10.15
C THR A 179 -6.85 -9.90 -9.29
N ARG A 180 -6.05 -9.49 -8.33
CA ARG A 180 -6.34 -8.34 -7.48
C ARG A 180 -5.52 -7.12 -7.91
N TYR A 181 -6.19 -5.98 -8.05
CA TYR A 181 -5.58 -4.69 -8.33
C TYR A 181 -5.79 -3.72 -7.18
N SER A 182 -4.77 -2.92 -6.88
CA SER A 182 -4.85 -1.85 -5.88
C SER A 182 -3.95 -0.67 -6.21
N LEU A 183 -4.26 0.49 -5.65
CA LEU A 183 -3.33 1.61 -5.55
C LEU A 183 -2.77 1.70 -4.15
N VAL A 184 -1.53 2.16 -4.06
CA VAL A 184 -0.89 2.55 -2.80
C VAL A 184 -0.26 3.91 -2.98
N GLN A 185 -0.47 4.81 -2.03
CA GLN A 185 0.22 6.09 -1.94
C GLN A 185 0.75 6.28 -0.53
N TRP A 186 1.97 6.76 -0.43
CA TRP A 186 2.60 7.10 0.83
C TRP A 186 2.67 8.60 1.01
N ASN A 187 2.13 9.07 2.12
CA ASN A 187 2.14 10.47 2.51
C ASN A 187 3.28 10.71 3.50
N LEU A 188 4.09 11.71 3.22
CA LEU A 188 5.37 11.97 3.85
C LEU A 188 5.30 13.17 4.78
N GLY A 189 6.09 13.12 5.84
CA GLY A 189 6.36 14.26 6.72
C GLY A 189 7.76 14.12 7.32
N TYR A 190 8.26 15.20 7.94
CA TYR A 190 9.54 15.15 8.64
C TYR A 190 9.50 14.16 9.81
N GLY A 191 10.66 13.63 10.19
CA GLY A 191 10.81 12.68 11.28
C GLY A 191 10.03 13.05 12.54
N TYR A 192 9.70 12.06 13.38
CA TYR A 192 9.06 12.33 14.67
C TYR A 192 10.04 13.12 15.55
N ARG A 193 9.53 14.18 16.20
CA ARG A 193 10.29 15.01 17.16
C ARG A 193 9.84 14.70 18.55
#